data_4b4a519f61ad37d6bc5165c72a626260
#
_entry.id   4b4a519f61ad37d6bc5165c72a626260
#
_cell.length_a   1.000
_cell.length_b   1.000
_cell.length_c   1.000
_cell.angle_alpha   90.00
_cell.angle_beta   90.00
_cell.angle_gamma   90.00
#
_symmetry.space_group_name_H-M   'P 1'
#
loop_
_entity.id
_entity.type
_entity.pdbx_description
1 polymer ?
#
loop_
_entity_poly.entity_id
_entity_poly.type
_entity_poly.pdbx_seq_one_letter_code
_entity_poly.pdbx_strand_id
1 'polypeptide(L)'
;ATLSQLPEIWEKLIAAGFETGHAYGKSLRTVKSCVGNTWCRYGVQDSVGMAIRLEDRYKGLRAPHKVKMAVSGCTRECAEAQSKDFGVIATEKGWNLYVCGNGGMRPRHGDLFATDLSDEELIRTIDRVVMFYVRTADRLQRTSVWMENLEGGLEYLKQVVLEDSLGIGAELEDHMEFVNAPSQSDPVQEWTVERGQRRPVLESA
;
A
#
# COMPACT_ATOMS: atom_id res chain seq x y z
N ALA A 1 -4.84 -31.49 -5.63
CA ALA A 1 -4.94 -31.00 -7.01
C ALA A 1 -3.58 -31.11 -7.71
N THR A 2 -3.58 -31.49 -8.96
CA THR A 2 -2.38 -31.44 -9.80
C THR A 2 -2.24 -30.06 -10.44
N LEU A 3 -1.03 -29.73 -10.92
CA LEU A 3 -0.81 -28.45 -11.61
C LEU A 3 -1.72 -28.24 -12.82
N SER A 4 -2.06 -29.34 -13.52
CA SER A 4 -2.96 -29.30 -14.67
C SER A 4 -4.42 -28.98 -14.32
N GLN A 5 -4.84 -29.23 -13.08
CA GLN A 5 -6.20 -28.96 -12.60
C GLN A 5 -6.37 -27.51 -12.07
N LEU A 6 -5.26 -26.79 -11.82
CA LEU A 6 -5.33 -25.46 -11.24
C LEU A 6 -6.16 -24.45 -12.06
N PRO A 7 -6.05 -24.39 -13.40
CA PRO A 7 -6.87 -23.47 -14.18
C PRO A 7 -8.37 -23.68 -13.98
N GLU A 8 -8.83 -24.92 -14.09
CA GLU A 8 -10.24 -25.28 -13.91
C GLU A 8 -10.74 -24.99 -12.48
N ILE A 9 -9.89 -25.21 -11.47
CA ILE A 9 -10.20 -24.91 -10.08
C ILE A 9 -10.37 -23.40 -9.89
N TRP A 10 -9.45 -22.60 -10.44
CA TRP A 10 -9.51 -21.15 -10.35
C TRP A 10 -10.72 -20.57 -11.08
N GLU A 11 -11.04 -21.05 -12.27
CA GLU A 11 -12.25 -20.63 -13.00
C GLU A 11 -13.50 -20.83 -12.15
N LYS A 12 -13.64 -22.01 -11.52
CA LYS A 12 -14.79 -22.31 -10.65
C LYS A 12 -14.82 -21.40 -9.41
N LEU A 13 -13.67 -21.15 -8.80
CA LEU A 13 -13.59 -20.28 -7.62
C LEU A 13 -13.90 -18.82 -7.96
N ILE A 14 -13.37 -18.30 -9.06
CA ILE A 14 -13.65 -16.94 -9.54
C ILE A 14 -15.14 -16.79 -9.86
N ALA A 15 -15.74 -17.75 -10.57
CA ALA A 15 -17.16 -17.76 -10.87
C ALA A 15 -18.04 -17.80 -9.60
N ALA A 16 -17.53 -18.36 -8.52
CA ALA A 16 -18.18 -18.39 -7.20
C ALA A 16 -17.88 -17.14 -6.33
N GLY A 17 -17.22 -16.12 -6.87
CA GLY A 17 -16.90 -14.86 -6.17
C GLY A 17 -15.66 -14.90 -5.28
N PHE A 18 -14.81 -15.93 -5.40
CA PHE A 18 -13.54 -15.99 -4.69
C PHE A 18 -12.45 -15.24 -5.48
N GLU A 19 -11.54 -14.62 -4.76
CA GLU A 19 -10.34 -14.03 -5.35
C GLU A 19 -9.20 -15.04 -5.43
N THR A 20 -8.39 -14.92 -6.48
CA THR A 20 -7.19 -15.76 -6.65
C THR A 20 -6.02 -15.35 -5.77
N GLY A 21 -6.14 -14.21 -5.08
CA GLY A 21 -5.01 -13.50 -4.49
C GLY A 21 -4.17 -12.80 -5.56
N HIS A 22 -3.02 -12.29 -5.18
CA HIS A 22 -2.13 -11.56 -6.07
C HIS A 22 -0.66 -11.96 -5.88
N ALA A 23 0.15 -11.68 -6.88
CA ALA A 23 1.59 -11.96 -6.81
C ALA A 23 2.28 -11.00 -5.84
N TYR A 24 2.81 -11.54 -4.75
CA TYR A 24 3.47 -10.75 -3.71
C TYR A 24 4.87 -10.21 -4.07
N GLY A 25 5.33 -10.26 -5.27
CA GLY A 25 6.67 -9.82 -5.68
C GLY A 25 7.14 -8.49 -5.04
N LYS A 26 7.32 -7.47 -5.82
CA LYS A 26 7.63 -6.11 -5.37
C LYS A 26 6.35 -5.26 -5.35
N SER A 27 5.33 -5.70 -4.61
CA SER A 27 4.02 -5.07 -4.51
C SER A 27 3.58 -4.94 -3.06
N LEU A 28 2.39 -4.35 -2.86
CA LEU A 28 1.74 -4.32 -1.57
C LEU A 28 1.58 -5.74 -1.02
N ARG A 29 1.82 -5.89 0.28
CA ARG A 29 1.43 -7.05 1.08
C ARG A 29 0.06 -6.79 1.68
N THR A 30 -0.60 -7.86 2.13
CA THR A 30 -1.85 -7.74 2.88
C THR A 30 -1.76 -6.68 3.97
N VAL A 31 -2.73 -5.79 4.06
CA VAL A 31 -2.80 -4.74 5.07
C VAL A 31 -3.22 -5.37 6.41
N LYS A 32 -2.39 -5.25 7.43
CA LYS A 32 -2.69 -5.74 8.77
C LYS A 32 -3.62 -4.74 9.48
N SER A 33 -4.63 -5.23 10.20
CA SER A 33 -5.43 -4.40 11.10
C SER A 33 -5.58 -5.02 12.47
N CYS A 34 -5.93 -4.22 13.46
CA CYS A 34 -6.57 -4.71 14.69
C CYS A 34 -8.09 -4.81 14.47
N VAL A 35 -8.82 -5.27 15.47
CA VAL A 35 -10.28 -5.49 15.35
C VAL A 35 -11.13 -4.20 15.40
N GLY A 36 -10.51 -3.04 15.56
CA GLY A 36 -11.18 -1.73 15.50
C GLY A 36 -12.23 -1.47 16.58
N ASN A 37 -13.04 -0.44 16.35
CA ASN A 37 -14.09 -0.02 17.26
C ASN A 37 -15.27 -1.00 17.35
N THR A 38 -15.44 -1.88 16.36
CA THR A 38 -16.52 -2.88 16.36
C THR A 38 -16.37 -3.91 17.47
N TRP A 39 -15.13 -4.36 17.76
CA TRP A 39 -14.87 -5.47 18.69
C TRP A 39 -13.94 -5.11 19.85
N CYS A 40 -13.40 -3.90 19.87
CA CYS A 40 -12.51 -3.45 20.92
C CYS A 40 -13.04 -2.21 21.63
N ARG A 41 -13.22 -2.29 22.95
CA ARG A 41 -13.66 -1.17 23.79
C ARG A 41 -12.77 0.08 23.72
N TYR A 42 -11.54 -0.07 23.24
CA TYR A 42 -10.56 1.01 23.09
C TYR A 42 -10.47 1.52 21.65
N GLY A 43 -11.10 0.84 20.72
CA GLY A 43 -11.13 1.27 19.33
C GLY A 43 -11.92 2.57 19.17
N VAL A 44 -11.32 3.56 18.51
CA VAL A 44 -11.95 4.87 18.26
C VAL A 44 -12.38 5.04 16.82
N GLN A 45 -11.81 4.24 15.89
CA GLN A 45 -12.14 4.24 14.48
C GLN A 45 -12.30 2.81 13.93
N ASP A 46 -12.91 2.68 12.76
CA ASP A 46 -13.02 1.41 12.03
C ASP A 46 -11.72 1.06 11.30
N SER A 47 -10.80 0.44 12.04
CA SER A 47 -9.50 0.02 11.45
C SER A 47 -9.64 -1.12 10.45
N VAL A 48 -10.67 -1.95 10.54
CA VAL A 48 -10.90 -3.06 9.59
C VAL A 48 -11.36 -2.51 8.26
N GLY A 49 -12.38 -1.65 8.26
CA GLY A 49 -12.88 -1.01 7.04
C GLY A 49 -11.80 -0.19 6.34
N MET A 50 -11.01 0.60 7.10
CA MET A 50 -9.90 1.35 6.53
C MET A 50 -8.82 0.43 5.94
N ALA A 51 -8.47 -0.67 6.61
CA ALA A 51 -7.47 -1.61 6.08
C ALA A 51 -7.94 -2.27 4.78
N ILE A 52 -9.22 -2.62 4.67
CA ILE A 52 -9.82 -3.16 3.44
C ILE A 52 -9.74 -2.11 2.31
N ARG A 53 -10.13 -0.86 2.57
CA ARG A 53 -10.04 0.24 1.59
C ARG A 53 -8.61 0.44 1.07
N LEU A 54 -7.61 0.39 1.97
CA LEU A 54 -6.20 0.51 1.59
C LEU A 54 -5.72 -0.72 0.80
N GLU A 55 -6.14 -1.92 1.18
CA GLU A 55 -5.78 -3.13 0.44
C GLU A 55 -6.36 -3.11 -0.96
N ASP A 56 -7.65 -2.82 -1.10
CA ASP A 56 -8.32 -2.76 -2.40
C ASP A 56 -7.70 -1.69 -3.32
N ARG A 57 -7.35 -0.52 -2.74
CA ARG A 57 -6.75 0.57 -3.51
C ARG A 57 -5.33 0.27 -4.01
N TYR A 58 -4.51 -0.39 -3.21
CA TYR A 58 -3.09 -0.60 -3.55
C TYR A 58 -2.76 -2.05 -3.94
N LYS A 59 -3.75 -2.92 -4.02
CA LYS A 59 -3.60 -4.30 -4.43
C LYS A 59 -2.99 -4.38 -5.83
N GLY A 60 -1.88 -5.11 -5.94
CA GLY A 60 -1.18 -5.26 -7.22
C GLY A 60 -0.25 -4.11 -7.61
N LEU A 61 -0.28 -2.98 -6.91
CA LEU A 61 0.63 -1.86 -7.16
C LEU A 61 2.09 -2.31 -7.10
N ARG A 62 2.80 -2.21 -8.21
CA ARG A 62 4.23 -2.51 -8.27
C ARG A 62 5.04 -1.33 -7.78
N ALA A 63 5.96 -1.61 -6.87
CA ALA A 63 6.83 -0.62 -6.24
C ALA A 63 8.30 -1.05 -6.32
N PRO A 64 9.26 -0.16 -6.07
CA PRO A 64 10.69 -0.49 -6.04
C PRO A 64 11.02 -1.67 -5.12
N HIS A 65 10.32 -1.78 -3.99
CA HIS A 65 10.36 -2.93 -3.10
C HIS A 65 8.94 -3.26 -2.58
N LYS A 66 8.81 -4.41 -1.88
CA LYS A 66 7.54 -4.77 -1.22
C LYS A 66 7.13 -3.67 -0.23
N VAL A 67 5.86 -3.30 -0.27
CA VAL A 67 5.25 -2.32 0.64
C VAL A 67 4.39 -3.08 1.66
N LYS A 68 4.47 -2.68 2.92
CA LYS A 68 3.65 -3.22 4.01
C LYS A 68 2.89 -2.08 4.65
N MET A 69 1.63 -2.33 4.95
CA MET A 69 0.77 -1.38 5.64
C MET A 69 0.12 -2.01 6.87
N ALA A 70 -0.25 -1.19 7.84
CA ALA A 70 -1.09 -1.62 8.95
C ALA A 70 -1.92 -0.48 9.49
N VAL A 71 -3.10 -0.82 10.03
CA VAL A 71 -4.07 0.12 10.59
C VAL A 71 -4.40 -0.29 12.03
N SER A 72 -4.12 0.59 12.97
CA SER A 72 -4.49 0.45 14.38
C SER A 72 -5.70 1.33 14.70
N GLY A 73 -6.74 0.76 15.28
CA GLY A 73 -8.00 1.45 15.62
C GLY A 73 -7.92 2.36 16.85
N CYS A 74 -6.75 2.52 17.47
CA CYS A 74 -6.47 3.46 18.56
C CYS A 74 -4.95 3.55 18.81
N THR A 75 -4.54 4.48 19.67
CA THR A 75 -3.14 4.75 20.03
C THR A 75 -2.43 3.61 20.79
N ARG A 76 -3.13 2.52 21.16
CA ARG A 76 -2.50 1.31 21.71
C ARG A 76 -1.70 0.51 20.69
N GLU A 77 -1.90 0.80 19.41
CA GLU A 77 -1.03 0.37 18.32
C GLU A 77 -0.90 -1.17 18.17
N CYS A 78 -1.98 -1.90 18.42
CA CYS A 78 -1.99 -3.37 18.40
C CYS A 78 -1.71 -4.01 17.01
N ALA A 79 -1.88 -3.26 15.93
CA ALA A 79 -1.54 -3.71 14.58
C ALA A 79 -0.06 -3.53 14.22
N GLU A 80 0.76 -2.96 15.11
CA GLU A 80 2.19 -2.66 14.87
C GLU A 80 2.42 -1.77 13.63
N ALA A 81 1.56 -0.75 13.51
CA ALA A 81 1.52 0.13 12.36
C ALA A 81 2.85 0.89 12.16
N GLN A 82 3.46 1.40 13.23
CA GLN A 82 4.74 2.12 13.17
C GLN A 82 5.92 1.27 12.66
N SER A 83 5.77 -0.06 12.59
CA SER A 83 6.79 -0.96 12.04
C SER A 83 6.60 -1.23 10.54
N LYS A 84 5.68 -0.54 9.87
CA LYS A 84 5.35 -0.76 8.45
C LYS A 84 5.82 0.40 7.58
N ASP A 85 5.86 0.16 6.28
CA ASP A 85 6.19 1.20 5.29
C ASP A 85 5.18 2.35 5.36
N PHE A 86 3.89 2.03 5.59
CA PHE A 86 2.83 2.98 5.93
C PHE A 86 2.05 2.46 7.13
N GLY A 87 2.05 3.22 8.19
CA GLY A 87 1.33 2.93 9.42
C GLY A 87 0.23 3.94 9.68
N VAL A 88 -0.98 3.46 9.93
CA VAL A 88 -2.14 4.29 10.22
C VAL A 88 -2.62 4.02 11.62
N ILE A 89 -2.72 5.06 12.45
CA ILE A 89 -3.16 4.95 13.84
C ILE A 89 -4.33 5.90 14.06
N ALA A 90 -5.45 5.34 14.50
CA ALA A 90 -6.66 6.11 14.78
C ALA A 90 -6.52 6.97 16.03
N THR A 91 -7.05 8.18 15.94
CA THR A 91 -7.34 9.08 17.06
C THR A 91 -8.84 9.40 17.10
N GLU A 92 -9.30 10.09 18.12
CA GLU A 92 -10.70 10.55 18.21
C GLU A 92 -11.04 11.58 17.11
N LYS A 93 -10.03 12.24 16.54
CA LYS A 93 -10.20 13.30 15.53
C LYS A 93 -10.03 12.82 14.10
N GLY A 94 -9.47 11.63 13.88
CA GLY A 94 -9.16 11.11 12.56
C GLY A 94 -8.01 10.11 12.60
N TRP A 95 -7.13 10.18 11.61
CA TRP A 95 -6.04 9.25 11.41
C TRP A 95 -4.67 9.94 11.50
N ASN A 96 -3.74 9.33 12.21
CA ASN A 96 -2.34 9.69 12.14
C ASN A 96 -1.62 8.77 11.15
N LEU A 97 -0.91 9.36 10.20
CA LEU A 97 -0.10 8.63 9.23
C LEU A 97 1.37 8.62 9.64
N TYR A 98 1.94 7.42 9.69
CA TYR A 98 3.36 7.17 9.88
C TYR A 98 3.94 6.57 8.61
N VAL A 99 5.12 7.00 8.20
CA VAL A 99 5.76 6.55 6.96
C VAL A 99 7.15 5.98 7.20
N CYS A 100 7.59 5.11 6.28
CA CYS A 100 8.95 4.60 6.22
C CYS A 100 9.43 3.79 7.43
N GLY A 101 8.51 3.15 8.16
CA GLY A 101 8.85 2.18 9.20
C GLY A 101 9.38 0.86 8.60
N ASN A 102 10.08 0.10 9.41
CA ASN A 102 10.60 -1.21 9.05
C ASN A 102 10.67 -2.14 10.27
N GLY A 103 9.90 -3.23 10.24
CA GLY A 103 9.98 -4.31 11.25
C GLY A 103 10.87 -5.48 10.83
N GLY A 104 11.78 -5.26 9.90
CA GLY A 104 12.71 -6.29 9.40
C GLY A 104 14.04 -6.32 10.16
N MET A 105 15.09 -6.82 9.51
CA MET A 105 16.44 -7.01 10.09
C MET A 105 17.09 -5.69 10.59
N ARG A 106 16.73 -4.57 10.01
CA ARG A 106 17.10 -3.22 10.49
C ARG A 106 15.83 -2.52 10.96
N PRO A 107 15.38 -2.75 12.21
CA PRO A 107 14.12 -2.20 12.68
C PRO A 107 14.20 -0.69 12.81
N ARG A 108 13.11 -0.02 12.43
CA ARG A 108 12.95 1.41 12.53
C ARG A 108 11.47 1.72 12.72
N HIS A 109 11.13 2.62 13.63
CA HIS A 109 9.80 3.19 13.72
C HIS A 109 9.53 4.10 12.52
N GLY A 110 8.29 4.12 12.03
CA GLY A 110 7.85 5.09 11.04
C GLY A 110 7.88 6.50 11.62
N ASP A 111 8.17 7.47 10.77
CA ASP A 111 8.12 8.88 11.11
C ASP A 111 6.67 9.37 11.07
N LEU A 112 6.25 10.15 12.05
CA LEU A 112 4.93 10.80 12.04
C LEU A 112 4.89 11.83 10.90
N PHE A 113 4.06 11.53 9.91
CA PHE A 113 3.97 12.33 8.70
C PHE A 113 2.86 13.39 8.78
N ALA A 114 1.65 12.96 9.15
CA ALA A 114 0.50 13.83 9.30
C ALA A 114 -0.42 13.34 10.43
N THR A 115 -1.22 14.22 10.98
CA THR A 115 -2.13 13.95 12.10
C THR A 115 -3.55 14.36 11.80
N ASP A 116 -4.49 13.68 12.47
CA ASP A 116 -5.92 14.01 12.47
C ASP A 116 -6.55 14.11 11.06
N LEU A 117 -6.06 13.28 10.12
CA LEU A 117 -6.55 13.21 8.75
C LEU A 117 -7.95 12.59 8.70
N SER A 118 -8.82 13.12 7.86
CA SER A 118 -10.04 12.43 7.42
C SER A 118 -9.68 11.19 6.57
N ASP A 119 -10.65 10.35 6.28
CA ASP A 119 -10.45 9.16 5.44
C ASP A 119 -9.92 9.51 4.05
N GLU A 120 -10.49 10.56 3.44
CA GLU A 120 -10.13 11.02 2.10
C GLU A 120 -8.74 11.68 2.08
N GLU A 121 -8.44 12.48 3.08
CA GLU A 121 -7.11 13.10 3.22
C GLU A 121 -6.02 12.05 3.47
N LEU A 122 -6.32 11.04 4.28
CA LEU A 122 -5.39 9.93 4.53
C LEU A 122 -5.05 9.21 3.23
N ILE A 123 -6.06 8.79 2.46
CA ILE A 123 -5.88 8.07 1.20
C ILE A 123 -5.10 8.92 0.21
N ARG A 124 -5.51 10.17 0.00
CA ARG A 124 -4.81 11.10 -0.89
C ARG A 124 -3.36 11.32 -0.48
N THR A 125 -3.10 11.44 0.82
CA THR A 125 -1.73 11.62 1.33
C THR A 125 -0.89 10.37 1.08
N ILE A 126 -1.44 9.17 1.31
CA ILE A 126 -0.74 7.91 1.01
C ILE A 126 -0.47 7.78 -0.49
N ASP A 127 -1.45 8.12 -1.35
CA ASP A 127 -1.28 8.11 -2.82
C ASP A 127 -0.06 8.92 -3.24
N ARG A 128 0.02 10.17 -2.78
CA ARG A 128 1.14 11.05 -3.10
C ARG A 128 2.48 10.52 -2.61
N VAL A 129 2.54 10.03 -1.36
CA VAL A 129 3.78 9.47 -0.80
C VAL A 129 4.21 8.21 -1.55
N VAL A 130 3.27 7.29 -1.81
CA VAL A 130 3.54 6.03 -2.53
C VAL A 130 4.04 6.32 -3.93
N MET A 131 3.37 7.22 -4.68
CA MET A 131 3.76 7.53 -6.05
C MET A 131 5.06 8.32 -6.11
N PHE A 132 5.32 9.19 -5.14
CA PHE A 132 6.61 9.87 -5.04
C PHE A 132 7.75 8.88 -4.73
N TYR A 133 7.51 7.90 -3.84
CA TYR A 133 8.46 6.80 -3.59
C TYR A 133 8.69 5.96 -4.84
N VAL A 134 7.64 5.56 -5.57
CA VAL A 134 7.76 4.78 -6.81
C VAL A 134 8.60 5.53 -7.86
N ARG A 135 8.44 6.85 -7.94
CA ARG A 135 9.11 7.71 -8.91
C ARG A 135 10.58 7.99 -8.59
N THR A 136 10.93 8.06 -7.29
CA THR A 136 12.25 8.57 -6.86
C THR A 136 13.16 7.54 -6.22
N ALA A 137 12.63 6.40 -5.79
CA ALA A 137 13.43 5.37 -5.16
C ALA A 137 14.15 4.48 -6.18
N ASP A 138 15.35 4.06 -5.83
CA ASP A 138 16.11 3.08 -6.59
C ASP A 138 15.43 1.70 -6.60
N ARG A 139 15.72 0.92 -7.64
CA ARG A 139 15.26 -0.46 -7.72
C ARG A 139 15.72 -1.25 -6.48
N LEU A 140 14.79 -1.97 -5.85
CA LEU A 140 14.98 -2.76 -4.63
C LEU A 140 15.23 -1.95 -3.35
N GLN A 141 15.13 -0.64 -3.40
CA GLN A 141 15.26 0.21 -2.23
C GLN A 141 13.99 0.16 -1.36
N ARG A 142 14.15 -0.11 -0.07
CA ARG A 142 13.06 -0.05 0.92
C ARG A 142 12.72 1.40 1.24
N THR A 143 11.48 1.66 1.60
CA THR A 143 11.02 2.99 2.04
C THR A 143 11.86 3.58 3.17
N SER A 144 12.28 2.76 4.14
CA SER A 144 13.15 3.20 5.24
C SER A 144 14.53 3.66 4.76
N VAL A 145 15.14 2.93 3.81
CA VAL A 145 16.44 3.30 3.22
C VAL A 145 16.28 4.49 2.27
N TRP A 146 15.18 4.54 1.52
CA TRP A 146 14.85 5.68 0.68
C TRP A 146 14.73 6.96 1.50
N MET A 147 14.03 6.94 2.64
CA MET A 147 13.91 8.08 3.55
C MET A 147 15.28 8.51 4.11
N GLU A 148 16.14 7.56 4.47
CA GLU A 148 17.50 7.86 4.98
C GLU A 148 18.36 8.55 3.91
N ASN A 149 18.15 8.23 2.63
CA ASN A 149 18.91 8.77 1.50
C ASN A 149 18.25 10.01 0.89
N LEU A 150 17.02 10.33 1.25
CA LEU A 150 16.29 11.47 0.71
C LEU A 150 16.91 12.78 1.23
N GLU A 151 17.42 13.60 0.34
CA GLU A 151 17.94 14.91 0.70
C GLU A 151 16.85 15.79 1.30
N GLY A 152 17.08 16.34 2.47
CA GLY A 152 16.05 17.06 3.26
C GLY A 152 15.11 16.16 4.05
N GLY A 153 15.18 14.82 3.88
CA GLY A 153 14.48 13.83 4.70
C GLY A 153 12.99 14.02 4.81
N LEU A 154 12.45 13.82 6.02
CA LEU A 154 11.02 13.90 6.30
C LEU A 154 10.42 15.27 6.00
N GLU A 155 11.12 16.35 6.32
CA GLU A 155 10.61 17.70 6.12
C GLU A 155 10.48 18.04 4.63
N TYR A 156 11.45 17.62 3.81
CA TYR A 156 11.34 17.75 2.37
C TYR A 156 10.16 16.93 1.82
N LEU A 157 9.98 15.70 2.30
CA LEU A 157 8.84 14.88 1.87
C LEU A 157 7.50 15.53 2.24
N LYS A 158 7.40 16.16 3.42
CA LYS A 158 6.19 16.90 3.81
C LYS A 158 5.94 18.10 2.89
N GLN A 159 6.96 18.88 2.58
CA GLN A 159 6.83 20.01 1.65
C GLN A 159 6.34 19.56 0.26
N VAL A 160 6.87 18.46 -0.25
CA VAL A 160 6.44 17.94 -1.57
C VAL A 160 5.01 17.41 -1.53
N VAL A 161 4.65 16.64 -0.51
CA VAL A 161 3.36 15.91 -0.48
C VAL A 161 2.23 16.74 0.09
N LEU A 162 2.45 17.45 1.20
CA LEU A 162 1.41 18.21 1.89
C LEU A 162 1.28 19.65 1.35
N GLU A 163 2.40 20.30 1.06
CA GLU A 163 2.43 21.69 0.59
C GLU A 163 2.52 21.81 -0.93
N ASP A 164 2.70 20.65 -1.63
CA ASP A 164 2.86 20.60 -3.09
C ASP A 164 3.96 21.54 -3.62
N SER A 165 5.07 21.63 -2.92
CA SER A 165 6.17 22.56 -3.22
C SER A 165 6.78 22.40 -4.62
N LEU A 166 6.62 21.23 -5.24
CA LEU A 166 7.06 20.93 -6.61
C LEU A 166 5.94 21.11 -7.65
N GLY A 167 4.70 21.35 -7.24
CA GLY A 167 3.55 21.46 -8.14
C GLY A 167 3.20 20.14 -8.86
N ILE A 168 3.52 18.99 -8.26
CA ILE A 168 3.30 17.66 -8.86
C ILE A 168 2.21 16.83 -8.16
N GLY A 169 1.54 17.40 -7.16
CA GLY A 169 0.55 16.68 -6.36
C GLY A 169 -0.57 16.07 -7.21
N ALA A 170 -1.13 16.85 -8.14
CA ALA A 170 -2.14 16.37 -9.08
C ALA A 170 -1.61 15.25 -9.98
N GLU A 171 -0.39 15.38 -10.50
CA GLU A 171 0.25 14.34 -11.34
C GLU A 171 0.44 13.03 -10.58
N LEU A 172 0.81 13.09 -9.29
CA LEU A 172 0.95 11.90 -8.45
C LEU A 172 -0.40 11.21 -8.20
N GLU A 173 -1.46 11.98 -8.00
CA GLU A 173 -2.83 11.46 -7.85
C GLU A 173 -3.34 10.82 -9.15
N ASP A 174 -3.15 11.47 -10.30
CA ASP A 174 -3.53 10.96 -11.62
C ASP A 174 -2.80 9.64 -11.95
N HIS A 175 -1.52 9.52 -11.62
CA HIS A 175 -0.78 8.28 -11.80
C HIS A 175 -1.35 7.15 -10.94
N MET A 176 -1.79 7.43 -9.71
CA MET A 176 -2.41 6.42 -8.87
C MET A 176 -3.78 5.99 -9.43
N GLU A 177 -4.59 6.92 -9.91
CA GLU A 177 -5.87 6.59 -10.57
C GLU A 177 -5.67 5.74 -11.83
N PHE A 178 -4.65 6.04 -12.64
CA PHE A 178 -4.29 5.24 -13.81
C PHE A 178 -3.92 3.79 -13.43
N VAL A 179 -3.13 3.61 -12.37
CA VAL A 179 -2.74 2.26 -11.89
C VAL A 179 -3.95 1.49 -11.35
N ASN A 180 -4.91 2.18 -10.74
CA ASN A 180 -6.13 1.59 -10.17
C ASN A 180 -7.26 1.43 -11.19
N ALA A 181 -7.12 1.98 -12.40
CA ALA A 181 -8.10 1.80 -13.44
C ALA A 181 -8.30 0.29 -13.71
N PRO A 182 -9.56 -0.18 -13.83
CA PRO A 182 -9.82 -1.59 -14.12
C PRO A 182 -9.05 -1.99 -15.37
N SER A 183 -8.14 -2.96 -15.23
CA SER A 183 -7.50 -3.57 -16.39
C SER A 183 -8.62 -4.11 -17.30
N GLN A 184 -8.60 -3.75 -18.58
CA GLN A 184 -9.53 -4.30 -19.56
C GLN A 184 -9.24 -5.79 -19.86
N SER A 185 -8.21 -6.36 -19.26
CA SER A 185 -7.84 -7.77 -19.39
C SER A 185 -8.64 -8.61 -18.38
N ASP A 186 -9.31 -9.62 -18.89
CA ASP A 186 -9.94 -10.67 -18.08
C ASP A 186 -8.86 -11.35 -17.21
N PRO A 187 -9.00 -11.38 -15.88
CA PRO A 187 -8.03 -12.04 -14.98
C PRO A 187 -7.74 -13.49 -15.36
N VAL A 188 -8.72 -14.18 -15.95
CA VAL A 188 -8.55 -15.56 -16.45
C VAL A 188 -7.68 -15.58 -17.71
N GLN A 189 -7.80 -14.60 -18.61
CA GLN A 189 -6.96 -14.49 -19.79
C GLN A 189 -5.52 -14.13 -19.44
N GLU A 190 -5.29 -13.25 -18.48
CA GLU A 190 -3.92 -12.96 -18.01
C GLU A 190 -3.25 -14.23 -17.48
N TRP A 191 -3.97 -15.05 -16.75
CA TRP A 191 -3.41 -16.27 -16.16
C TRP A 191 -3.14 -17.38 -17.17
N THR A 192 -3.93 -17.49 -18.23
CA THR A 192 -3.76 -18.47 -19.31
C THR A 192 -2.66 -18.08 -20.30
N VAL A 193 -2.46 -16.80 -20.55
CA VAL A 193 -1.42 -16.28 -21.47
C VAL A 193 -0.02 -16.40 -20.85
N GLU A 194 0.12 -16.25 -19.53
CA GLU A 194 1.43 -16.34 -18.87
C GLU A 194 2.06 -17.75 -18.88
N ARG A 195 1.32 -18.79 -19.25
CA ARG A 195 1.88 -20.16 -19.37
C ARG A 195 2.73 -20.39 -20.60
N GLY A 196 2.56 -19.64 -21.64
CA GLY A 196 3.24 -19.86 -22.93
C GLY A 196 4.38 -18.90 -23.24
N GLN A 197 4.43 -17.75 -22.59
CA GLN A 197 5.43 -16.72 -22.87
C GLN A 197 5.93 -16.10 -21.56
N ARG A 198 7.22 -16.25 -21.27
CA ARG A 198 7.86 -15.37 -20.30
C ARG A 198 7.66 -13.95 -20.81
N ARG A 199 6.83 -13.14 -20.15
CA ARG A 199 6.77 -11.72 -20.48
C ARG A 199 8.18 -11.16 -20.41
N PRO A 200 8.63 -10.44 -21.43
CA PRO A 200 9.83 -9.64 -21.28
C PRO A 200 9.58 -8.70 -20.10
N VAL A 201 10.52 -8.68 -19.18
CA VAL A 201 10.58 -7.64 -18.15
C VAL A 201 10.49 -6.33 -18.91
N LEU A 202 9.46 -5.52 -18.66
CA LEU A 202 9.39 -4.17 -19.17
C LEU A 202 10.69 -3.49 -18.76
N GLU A 203 11.61 -3.41 -19.71
CA GLU A 203 12.78 -2.58 -19.60
C GLU A 203 12.27 -1.15 -19.49
N SER A 204 12.67 -0.55 -18.41
CA SER A 204 12.62 0.85 -18.04
C SER A 204 12.30 1.83 -19.19
N ALA A 205 11.22 2.56 -19.04
CA ALA A 205 11.20 3.95 -19.45
C ALA A 205 11.57 4.80 -18.25
#